data_2671af0645167707b3794c538daf369e
#
_entry.id   2671af0645167707b3794c538daf369e
#
_cell.length_a   1.000
_cell.length_b   1.000
_cell.length_c   1.000
_cell.angle_alpha   90.00
_cell.angle_beta   90.00
_cell.angle_gamma   90.00
#
_symmetry.space_group_name_H-M   'P 1'
#
loop_
_entity.id
_entity.type
_entity.pdbx_description
1 polymer ?
#
loop_
_entity_poly.entity_id
_entity_poly.type
_entity_poly.pdbx_seq_one_letter_code
_entity_poly.pdbx_strand_id
1 'polypeptide(L)'
;HPQQQQEQGAQGLSHPASASTAPAHAAFTDLAARIDAALPQTQCTRCGYPDCASYAQAIAQGEAAINQCPPGGAEGVARLAAITGHAVVPLSADHGVEGPRTVAFIDEAWCIGCTLCIKACPTDAIVGSNKKMHTVIEPYCTGCELCIPVCPVDCIQLDNASGGATGWAAWSDALALQAKQRYRQHRQRVPLEDVEDDGFGAQADSTTTALSSTALSR
;
A
#
# COMPACT_ATOMS: atom_id res chain seq x y z
N HIS A 1 -1.12 80.72 -31.04
CA HIS A 1 -1.98 79.53 -31.20
C HIS A 1 -1.50 78.47 -30.19
N PRO A 2 -2.31 78.02 -29.25
CA PRO A 2 -2.03 76.89 -28.38
C PRO A 2 -2.59 75.60 -28.98
N GLN A 3 -1.79 74.57 -29.01
CA GLN A 3 -2.17 73.25 -29.40
C GLN A 3 -2.73 72.52 -28.18
N GLN A 4 -3.94 71.98 -28.33
CA GLN A 4 -4.60 71.11 -27.36
C GLN A 4 -4.01 69.68 -27.44
N GLN A 5 -3.48 69.20 -26.33
CA GLN A 5 -3.12 67.76 -26.17
C GLN A 5 -4.29 67.05 -25.48
N GLN A 6 -4.80 66.05 -26.21
CA GLN A 6 -5.84 65.13 -25.68
C GLN A 6 -5.21 64.07 -24.81
N GLU A 7 -5.61 64.03 -23.58
CA GLU A 7 -5.27 62.93 -22.65
C GLU A 7 -6.20 61.75 -22.89
N GLN A 8 -5.65 60.64 -23.37
CA GLN A 8 -6.35 59.36 -23.47
C GLN A 8 -6.20 58.61 -22.16
N GLY A 9 -7.33 58.45 -21.45
CA GLY A 9 -7.44 57.70 -20.22
C GLY A 9 -7.19 56.19 -20.43
N ALA A 10 -6.18 55.65 -19.79
CA ALA A 10 -5.95 54.22 -19.70
C ALA A 10 -6.92 53.58 -18.69
N GLN A 11 -7.88 52.82 -19.17
CA GLN A 11 -8.73 51.96 -18.32
C GLN A 11 -7.95 50.76 -17.86
N GLY A 12 -7.59 50.72 -16.58
CA GLY A 12 -6.96 49.58 -15.93
C GLY A 12 -7.94 48.41 -15.77
N LEU A 13 -7.68 47.34 -16.52
CA LEU A 13 -8.38 46.05 -16.33
C LEU A 13 -7.86 45.40 -15.04
N SER A 14 -8.68 45.50 -14.00
CA SER A 14 -8.45 44.75 -12.74
C SER A 14 -8.66 43.27 -13.00
N HIS A 15 -7.60 42.50 -13.02
CA HIS A 15 -7.64 41.05 -12.97
C HIS A 15 -8.12 40.61 -11.57
N PRO A 16 -9.09 39.70 -11.42
CA PRO A 16 -9.41 39.14 -10.13
C PRO A 16 -8.21 38.28 -9.66
N ALA A 17 -7.70 38.58 -8.47
CA ALA A 17 -6.66 37.83 -7.80
C ALA A 17 -7.07 36.34 -7.69
N SER A 18 -6.26 35.44 -8.23
CA SER A 18 -6.40 34.01 -8.06
C SER A 18 -6.43 33.68 -6.57
N ALA A 19 -7.55 33.15 -6.10
CA ALA A 19 -7.70 32.70 -4.72
C ALA A 19 -6.64 31.63 -4.43
N SER A 20 -5.83 31.91 -3.42
CA SER A 20 -4.75 31.04 -2.95
C SER A 20 -5.31 29.71 -2.42
N THR A 21 -5.12 28.62 -3.15
CA THR A 21 -5.45 27.24 -2.76
C THR A 21 -4.48 26.65 -1.72
N ALA A 22 -3.49 27.42 -1.29
CA ALA A 22 -2.40 27.00 -0.40
C ALA A 22 -2.83 26.44 0.98
N PRO A 23 -3.76 27.06 1.76
CA PRO A 23 -4.09 26.55 3.10
C PRO A 23 -4.83 25.21 3.10
N ALA A 24 -5.69 24.96 2.13
CA ALA A 24 -6.42 23.69 2.03
C ALA A 24 -5.49 22.51 1.67
N HIS A 25 -4.53 22.73 0.78
CA HIS A 25 -3.55 21.72 0.40
C HIS A 25 -2.61 21.35 1.55
N ALA A 26 -2.16 22.33 2.35
CA ALA A 26 -1.33 22.08 3.51
C ALA A 26 -2.05 21.26 4.61
N ALA A 27 -3.32 21.58 4.90
CA ALA A 27 -4.14 20.84 5.86
C ALA A 27 -4.39 19.39 5.40
N PHE A 28 -4.55 19.18 4.13
CA PHE A 28 -4.73 17.89 3.50
C PHE A 28 -3.48 17.01 3.59
N THR A 29 -2.31 17.57 3.29
CA THR A 29 -1.01 16.89 3.40
C THR A 29 -0.71 16.49 4.85
N ASP A 30 -1.09 17.34 5.82
CA ASP A 30 -0.97 17.04 7.24
C ASP A 30 -1.87 15.87 7.67
N LEU A 31 -3.13 15.86 7.22
CA LEU A 31 -4.07 14.76 7.51
C LEU A 31 -3.56 13.43 6.94
N ALA A 32 -3.13 13.39 5.69
CA ALA A 32 -2.57 12.19 5.07
C ALA A 32 -1.32 11.69 5.83
N ALA A 33 -0.45 12.59 6.25
CA ALA A 33 0.74 12.24 7.03
C ALA A 33 0.39 11.65 8.41
N ARG A 34 -0.64 12.16 9.08
CA ARG A 34 -1.13 11.63 10.36
C ARG A 34 -1.76 10.24 10.20
N ILE A 35 -2.56 10.06 9.14
CA ILE A 35 -3.15 8.76 8.79
C ILE A 35 -2.05 7.75 8.49
N ASP A 36 -1.08 8.11 7.64
CA ASP A 36 0.05 7.24 7.30
C ASP A 36 0.87 6.84 8.54
N ALA A 37 1.06 7.75 9.50
CA ALA A 37 1.76 7.46 10.75
C ALA A 37 0.99 6.47 11.66
N ALA A 38 -0.33 6.37 11.52
CA ALA A 38 -1.19 5.47 12.28
C ALA A 38 -1.37 4.09 11.62
N LEU A 39 -0.84 3.89 10.41
CA LEU A 39 -0.89 2.61 9.71
C LEU A 39 0.25 1.68 10.16
N PRO A 40 0.06 0.36 10.12
CA PRO A 40 1.07 -0.62 10.55
C PRO A 40 2.29 -0.71 9.63
N GLN A 41 2.28 -0.06 8.47
CA GLN A 41 3.40 0.04 7.53
C GLN A 41 3.90 -1.31 6.99
N THR A 42 3.02 -2.30 6.88
CA THR A 42 3.35 -3.63 6.37
C THR A 42 3.58 -3.65 4.85
N GLN A 43 3.11 -2.62 4.13
CA GLN A 43 3.22 -2.48 2.66
C GLN A 43 2.63 -3.68 1.89
N CYS A 44 1.57 -4.29 2.43
CA CYS A 44 1.02 -5.57 1.95
C CYS A 44 0.04 -5.45 0.78
N THR A 45 -0.31 -4.24 0.35
CA THR A 45 -1.27 -3.93 -0.73
C THR A 45 -2.70 -4.47 -0.55
N ARG A 46 -3.02 -5.15 0.55
CA ARG A 46 -4.36 -5.75 0.82
C ARG A 46 -5.48 -4.72 0.84
N CYS A 47 -5.18 -3.47 1.18
CA CYS A 47 -6.14 -2.35 1.12
C CYS A 47 -6.53 -1.93 -0.30
N GLY A 48 -5.94 -2.54 -1.34
CA GLY A 48 -6.16 -2.18 -2.74
C GLY A 48 -5.28 -1.03 -3.24
N TYR A 49 -4.36 -0.53 -2.42
CA TYR A 49 -3.42 0.55 -2.77
C TYR A 49 -1.99 0.01 -2.84
N PRO A 50 -1.11 0.62 -3.66
CA PRO A 50 0.24 0.12 -3.88
C PRO A 50 1.13 0.18 -2.63
N ASP A 51 0.81 1.08 -1.70
CA ASP A 51 1.52 1.21 -0.41
C ASP A 51 0.65 1.89 0.66
N CYS A 52 1.15 1.92 1.90
CA CYS A 52 0.43 2.55 3.02
C CYS A 52 0.28 4.06 2.86
N ALA A 53 1.23 4.74 2.24
CA ALA A 53 1.15 6.18 2.02
C ALA A 53 0.06 6.54 1.00
N SER A 54 -0.09 5.78 -0.07
CA SER A 54 -1.16 5.94 -1.07
C SER A 54 -2.53 5.67 -0.46
N TYR A 55 -2.66 4.65 0.39
CA TYR A 55 -3.90 4.41 1.13
C TYR A 55 -4.24 5.56 2.10
N ALA A 56 -3.25 6.07 2.84
CA ALA A 56 -3.44 7.22 3.72
C ALA A 56 -3.88 8.47 2.96
N GLN A 57 -3.33 8.68 1.78
CA GLN A 57 -3.71 9.77 0.90
C GLN A 57 -5.15 9.63 0.40
N ALA A 58 -5.55 8.44 -0.04
CA ALA A 58 -6.91 8.15 -0.49
C ALA A 58 -7.94 8.34 0.65
N ILE A 59 -7.62 7.93 1.88
CA ILE A 59 -8.49 8.23 3.04
C ILE A 59 -8.62 9.73 3.26
N ALA A 60 -7.52 10.48 3.24
CA ALA A 60 -7.55 11.92 3.42
C ALA A 60 -8.36 12.63 2.33
N GLN A 61 -8.41 12.09 1.11
CA GLN A 61 -9.21 12.58 -0.02
C GLN A 61 -10.68 12.15 0.03
N GLY A 62 -11.04 11.25 0.97
CA GLY A 62 -12.38 10.68 1.04
C GLY A 62 -12.67 9.65 -0.06
N GLU A 63 -11.64 9.14 -0.72
CA GLU A 63 -11.73 8.13 -1.79
C GLU A 63 -11.66 6.69 -1.25
N ALA A 64 -11.12 6.51 -0.04
CA ALA A 64 -11.01 5.22 0.62
C ALA A 64 -11.67 5.22 2.00
N ALA A 65 -12.27 4.09 2.37
CA ALA A 65 -12.78 3.87 3.72
C ALA A 65 -11.63 3.55 4.70
N ILE A 66 -11.84 3.86 6.00
CA ILE A 66 -10.82 3.68 7.04
C ILE A 66 -10.62 2.22 7.49
N ASN A 67 -11.41 1.28 6.97
CA ASN A 67 -11.51 -0.10 7.44
C ASN A 67 -10.94 -1.14 6.47
N GLN A 68 -10.05 -0.73 5.55
CA GLN A 68 -9.50 -1.60 4.50
C GLN A 68 -8.11 -2.18 4.84
N CYS A 69 -7.63 -2.03 6.09
CA CYS A 69 -6.29 -2.48 6.49
C CYS A 69 -6.37 -3.69 7.45
N PRO A 70 -6.30 -4.94 6.97
CA PRO A 70 -6.34 -6.13 7.83
C PRO A 70 -5.20 -6.20 8.86
N PRO A 71 -3.93 -5.86 8.53
CA PRO A 71 -2.86 -5.84 9.52
C PRO A 71 -3.05 -4.84 10.64
N GLY A 72 -3.80 -3.75 10.41
CA GLY A 72 -4.17 -2.80 11.45
C GLY A 72 -5.28 -3.32 12.38
N GLY A 73 -6.13 -4.19 11.86
CA GLY A 73 -7.25 -4.76 12.59
C GLY A 73 -8.26 -3.73 13.10
N ALA A 74 -9.07 -4.15 14.07
CA ALA A 74 -10.08 -3.28 14.68
C ALA A 74 -9.48 -2.07 15.40
N GLU A 75 -8.33 -2.23 16.04
CA GLU A 75 -7.60 -1.10 16.65
C GLU A 75 -7.12 -0.09 15.61
N GLY A 76 -6.63 -0.56 14.46
CA GLY A 76 -6.25 0.31 13.34
C GLY A 76 -7.42 1.16 12.84
N VAL A 77 -8.61 0.56 12.69
CA VAL A 77 -9.84 1.30 12.35
C VAL A 77 -10.16 2.34 13.40
N ALA A 78 -10.05 2.02 14.69
CA ALA A 78 -10.30 2.97 15.77
C ALA A 78 -9.28 4.14 15.78
N ARG A 79 -8.00 3.87 15.54
CA ARG A 79 -6.94 4.90 15.39
C ARG A 79 -7.25 5.85 14.24
N LEU A 80 -7.64 5.30 13.07
CA LEU A 80 -8.00 6.09 11.90
C LEU A 80 -9.29 6.89 12.10
N ALA A 81 -10.29 6.31 12.75
CA ALA A 81 -11.54 6.99 13.11
C ALA A 81 -11.26 8.22 14.00
N ALA A 82 -10.39 8.08 15.01
CA ALA A 82 -10.01 9.19 15.88
C ALA A 82 -9.29 10.33 15.15
N ILE A 83 -8.51 10.01 14.09
CA ILE A 83 -7.78 11.00 13.29
C ILE A 83 -8.71 11.72 12.30
N THR A 84 -9.60 10.98 11.65
CA THR A 84 -10.45 11.47 10.56
C THR A 84 -11.81 12.03 11.03
N GLY A 85 -12.22 11.71 12.26
CA GLY A 85 -13.55 12.04 12.77
C GLY A 85 -14.66 11.13 12.24
N HIS A 86 -14.34 10.06 11.52
CA HIS A 86 -15.32 9.07 11.06
C HIS A 86 -15.80 8.17 12.21
N ALA A 87 -16.97 7.57 12.04
CA ALA A 87 -17.44 6.53 12.96
C ALA A 87 -16.57 5.28 12.84
N VAL A 88 -16.35 4.58 13.97
CA VAL A 88 -15.71 3.27 13.96
C VAL A 88 -16.66 2.26 13.30
N VAL A 89 -16.14 1.57 12.28
CA VAL A 89 -16.87 0.55 11.52
C VAL A 89 -16.10 -0.78 11.58
N PRO A 90 -16.76 -1.93 11.37
CA PRO A 90 -16.07 -3.22 11.27
C PRO A 90 -15.04 -3.23 10.14
N LEU A 91 -13.99 -4.05 10.30
CA LEU A 91 -13.02 -4.28 9.23
C LEU A 91 -13.72 -4.81 7.97
N SER A 92 -13.32 -4.33 6.80
CA SER A 92 -13.89 -4.75 5.52
C SER A 92 -13.44 -6.17 5.17
N ALA A 93 -14.39 -7.09 5.06
CA ALA A 93 -14.13 -8.48 4.69
C ALA A 93 -13.57 -8.63 3.25
N ASP A 94 -13.86 -7.68 2.38
CA ASP A 94 -13.37 -7.67 0.98
C ASP A 94 -11.84 -7.52 0.90
N HIS A 95 -11.21 -6.96 1.95
CA HIS A 95 -9.77 -6.70 2.01
C HIS A 95 -9.03 -7.75 2.87
N GLY A 96 -9.76 -8.70 3.44
CA GLY A 96 -9.23 -9.76 4.30
C GLY A 96 -9.65 -9.62 5.75
N VAL A 97 -9.04 -10.45 6.59
CA VAL A 97 -9.38 -10.53 8.02
C VAL A 97 -8.16 -10.18 8.88
N GLU A 98 -8.44 -9.69 10.08
CA GLU A 98 -7.42 -9.52 11.10
C GLU A 98 -6.88 -10.90 11.53
N GLY A 99 -5.56 -11.00 11.63
CA GLY A 99 -4.89 -12.24 11.99
C GLY A 99 -3.59 -11.98 12.74
N PRO A 100 -2.92 -13.05 13.19
CA PRO A 100 -1.62 -12.96 13.81
C PRO A 100 -0.58 -12.41 12.83
N ARG A 101 0.48 -11.82 13.38
CA ARG A 101 1.65 -11.45 12.58
C ARG A 101 2.35 -12.71 12.10
N THR A 102 2.66 -12.75 10.81
CA THR A 102 3.47 -13.80 10.21
C THR A 102 4.83 -13.26 9.78
N VAL A 103 5.80 -14.16 9.67
CA VAL A 103 7.09 -13.91 9.03
C VAL A 103 7.33 -14.95 7.95
N ALA A 104 7.95 -14.56 6.86
CA ALA A 104 8.30 -15.49 5.80
C ALA A 104 9.50 -16.36 6.21
N PHE A 105 9.44 -17.62 5.84
CA PHE A 105 10.54 -18.58 5.94
C PHE A 105 10.82 -19.16 4.54
N ILE A 106 12.08 -19.28 4.17
CA ILE A 106 12.50 -19.86 2.89
C ILE A 106 13.13 -21.22 3.15
N ASP A 107 12.56 -22.28 2.56
CA ASP A 107 13.21 -23.59 2.55
C ASP A 107 14.43 -23.53 1.62
N GLU A 108 15.61 -23.46 2.24
CA GLU A 108 16.88 -23.28 1.54
C GLU A 108 17.23 -24.48 0.65
N ALA A 109 16.71 -25.68 0.98
CA ALA A 109 16.94 -26.89 0.18
C ALA A 109 16.23 -26.86 -1.18
N TRP A 110 15.13 -26.09 -1.27
CA TRP A 110 14.35 -25.92 -2.51
C TRP A 110 14.63 -24.60 -3.22
N CYS A 111 15.30 -23.66 -2.57
CA CYS A 111 15.57 -22.35 -3.15
C CYS A 111 16.57 -22.44 -4.31
N ILE A 112 16.15 -22.02 -5.50
CA ILE A 112 16.96 -22.01 -6.72
C ILE A 112 17.75 -20.71 -6.94
N GLY A 113 17.61 -19.72 -6.06
CA GLY A 113 18.34 -18.46 -6.16
C GLY A 113 17.88 -17.55 -7.33
N CYS A 114 16.60 -17.54 -7.65
CA CYS A 114 16.06 -16.75 -8.77
C CYS A 114 15.96 -15.25 -8.52
N THR A 115 16.10 -14.78 -7.29
CA THR A 115 16.05 -13.38 -6.80
C THR A 115 14.70 -12.68 -6.88
N LEU A 116 13.63 -13.30 -7.38
CA LEU A 116 12.31 -12.68 -7.50
C LEU A 116 11.73 -12.24 -6.15
N CYS A 117 11.89 -13.04 -5.10
CA CYS A 117 11.45 -12.70 -3.75
C CYS A 117 12.21 -11.50 -3.15
N ILE A 118 13.48 -11.30 -3.52
CA ILE A 118 14.26 -10.13 -3.11
C ILE A 118 13.69 -8.87 -3.75
N LYS A 119 13.37 -8.92 -5.05
CA LYS A 119 12.75 -7.81 -5.78
C LYS A 119 11.36 -7.46 -5.24
N ALA A 120 10.57 -8.48 -4.88
CA ALA A 120 9.21 -8.30 -4.39
C ALA A 120 9.16 -7.80 -2.94
N CYS A 121 10.26 -7.85 -2.18
CA CYS A 121 10.24 -7.51 -0.76
C CYS A 121 10.30 -6.00 -0.52
N PRO A 122 9.22 -5.36 -0.01
CA PRO A 122 9.16 -3.91 0.12
C PRO A 122 10.06 -3.35 1.24
N THR A 123 10.52 -4.23 2.15
CA THR A 123 11.34 -3.83 3.30
C THR A 123 12.77 -4.40 3.26
N ASP A 124 13.18 -4.96 2.11
CA ASP A 124 14.49 -5.62 1.95
C ASP A 124 14.80 -6.63 3.05
N ALA A 125 13.80 -7.40 3.44
CA ALA A 125 13.94 -8.41 4.47
C ALA A 125 14.57 -9.72 3.95
N ILE A 126 14.74 -9.87 2.64
CA ILE A 126 15.28 -11.08 2.02
C ILE A 126 16.68 -10.79 1.48
N VAL A 127 17.63 -11.63 1.84
CA VAL A 127 19.03 -11.54 1.39
C VAL A 127 19.45 -12.80 0.66
N GLY A 128 20.37 -12.64 -0.26
CA GLY A 128 20.90 -13.71 -1.10
C GLY A 128 21.46 -13.13 -2.40
N SER A 129 21.77 -14.01 -3.34
CA SER A 129 22.24 -13.61 -4.66
C SER A 129 21.81 -14.60 -5.73
N ASN A 130 21.95 -14.22 -7.00
CA ASN A 130 21.60 -15.08 -8.13
C ASN A 130 22.31 -16.43 -8.05
N LYS A 131 21.56 -17.52 -8.21
CA LYS A 131 22.01 -18.92 -8.10
C LYS A 131 22.58 -19.31 -6.73
N LYS A 132 22.28 -18.55 -5.68
CA LYS A 132 22.57 -18.87 -4.28
C LYS A 132 21.27 -18.91 -3.50
N MET A 133 21.21 -19.70 -2.42
CA MET A 133 20.05 -19.71 -1.54
C MET A 133 19.76 -18.32 -0.98
N HIS A 134 18.47 -18.08 -0.69
CA HIS A 134 18.02 -16.85 -0.05
C HIS A 134 17.58 -17.15 1.39
N THR A 135 17.69 -16.16 2.26
CA THR A 135 17.20 -16.26 3.63
C THR A 135 16.46 -14.98 4.04
N VAL A 136 15.59 -15.06 5.03
CA VAL A 136 14.81 -13.93 5.53
C VAL A 136 15.46 -13.37 6.79
N ILE A 137 15.60 -12.06 6.84
CA ILE A 137 15.97 -11.33 8.06
C ILE A 137 14.67 -11.06 8.82
N GLU A 138 14.30 -11.95 9.72
CA GLU A 138 13.02 -11.96 10.42
C GLU A 138 12.61 -10.60 11.03
N PRO A 139 13.49 -9.85 11.73
CA PRO A 139 13.12 -8.53 12.27
C PRO A 139 12.69 -7.49 11.23
N TYR A 140 13.02 -7.70 9.95
CA TYR A 140 12.68 -6.80 8.86
C TYR A 140 11.44 -7.27 8.08
N CYS A 141 11.03 -8.53 8.28
CA CYS A 141 9.85 -9.09 7.63
C CYS A 141 8.57 -8.53 8.26
N THR A 142 7.70 -7.97 7.42
CA THR A 142 6.42 -7.41 7.83
C THR A 142 5.24 -8.37 7.66
N GLY A 143 5.48 -9.60 7.14
CA GLY A 143 4.42 -10.55 6.83
C GLY A 143 3.50 -10.09 5.68
N CYS A 144 4.02 -9.30 4.76
CA CYS A 144 3.26 -8.77 3.63
C CYS A 144 2.86 -9.83 2.59
N GLU A 145 3.53 -10.99 2.57
CA GLU A 145 3.30 -12.13 1.67
C GLU A 145 3.64 -11.90 0.19
N LEU A 146 4.10 -10.72 -0.20
CA LEU A 146 4.39 -10.39 -1.61
C LEU A 146 5.48 -11.26 -2.25
N CYS A 147 6.34 -11.88 -1.44
CA CYS A 147 7.37 -12.81 -1.91
C CYS A 147 6.84 -14.20 -2.28
N ILE A 148 5.65 -14.60 -1.82
CA ILE A 148 5.09 -15.94 -2.01
C ILE A 148 4.67 -16.16 -3.47
N PRO A 149 3.80 -15.32 -4.07
CA PRO A 149 3.30 -15.58 -5.43
C PRO A 149 4.37 -15.48 -6.52
N VAL A 150 5.50 -14.85 -6.23
CA VAL A 150 6.60 -14.71 -7.21
C VAL A 150 7.63 -15.85 -7.11
N CYS A 151 7.47 -16.76 -6.14
CA CYS A 151 8.39 -17.89 -6.00
C CYS A 151 8.02 -19.01 -6.96
N PRO A 152 8.84 -19.34 -7.98
CA PRO A 152 8.49 -20.32 -9.00
C PRO A 152 8.58 -21.77 -8.52
N VAL A 153 9.11 -21.99 -7.32
CA VAL A 153 9.29 -23.33 -6.73
C VAL A 153 8.57 -23.47 -5.37
N ASP A 154 7.73 -22.52 -5.01
CA ASP A 154 6.90 -22.53 -3.80
C ASP A 154 7.68 -22.85 -2.49
N CYS A 155 8.94 -22.40 -2.41
CA CYS A 155 9.79 -22.68 -1.26
C CYS A 155 9.63 -21.66 -0.11
N ILE A 156 8.67 -20.74 -0.18
CA ILE A 156 8.43 -19.71 0.83
C ILE A 156 7.18 -20.04 1.61
N GLN A 157 7.32 -20.15 2.91
CA GLN A 157 6.25 -20.45 3.87
C GLN A 157 6.11 -19.31 4.87
N LEU A 158 5.06 -19.32 5.66
CA LEU A 158 4.79 -18.34 6.71
C LEU A 158 4.78 -19.02 8.07
N ASP A 159 5.52 -18.45 9.01
CA ASP A 159 5.49 -18.82 10.42
C ASP A 159 4.73 -17.77 11.24
N ASN A 160 3.94 -18.21 12.20
CA ASN A 160 3.26 -17.33 13.14
C ASN A 160 4.26 -16.76 14.14
N ALA A 161 4.50 -15.44 14.08
CA ALA A 161 5.46 -14.74 14.92
C ALA A 161 4.83 -14.06 16.16
N SER A 162 3.51 -14.10 16.31
CA SER A 162 2.80 -13.40 17.42
C SER A 162 1.89 -14.31 18.26
N GLY A 163 1.87 -15.63 17.97
CA GLY A 163 0.99 -16.57 18.67
C GLY A 163 -0.49 -16.22 18.47
N GLY A 164 -1.21 -15.92 19.54
CA GLY A 164 -2.62 -15.53 19.50
C GLY A 164 -2.88 -14.03 19.38
N ALA A 165 -1.83 -13.18 19.41
CA ALA A 165 -2.00 -11.74 19.27
C ALA A 165 -2.25 -11.37 17.81
N THR A 166 -3.18 -10.42 17.54
CA THR A 166 -3.59 -9.98 16.22
C THR A 166 -3.53 -8.46 16.09
N GLY A 167 -3.56 -7.94 14.87
CA GLY A 167 -3.56 -6.50 14.59
C GLY A 167 -2.44 -5.76 15.34
N TRP A 168 -2.75 -4.64 15.97
CA TRP A 168 -1.78 -3.86 16.76
C TRP A 168 -1.29 -4.56 18.05
N ALA A 169 -2.00 -5.56 18.57
CA ALA A 169 -1.48 -6.38 19.66
C ALA A 169 -0.33 -7.32 19.21
N ALA A 170 -0.30 -7.68 17.94
CA ALA A 170 0.79 -8.44 17.30
C ALA A 170 1.92 -7.56 16.74
N TRP A 171 1.74 -6.25 16.76
CA TRP A 171 2.63 -5.26 16.14
C TRP A 171 2.91 -4.12 17.11
N SER A 172 3.92 -3.27 16.83
CA SER A 172 4.20 -2.11 17.65
C SER A 172 4.50 -0.87 16.79
N ASP A 173 4.33 0.30 17.38
CA ASP A 173 4.69 1.56 16.71
C ASP A 173 6.17 1.60 16.32
N ALA A 174 7.05 0.96 17.10
CA ALA A 174 8.48 0.85 16.77
C ALA A 174 8.71 -0.02 15.53
N LEU A 175 8.04 -1.16 15.41
CA LEU A 175 8.11 -2.03 14.23
C LEU A 175 7.50 -1.35 13.01
N ALA A 176 6.38 -0.64 13.16
CA ALA A 176 5.78 0.14 12.08
C ALA A 176 6.73 1.24 11.58
N LEU A 177 7.36 1.99 12.49
CA LEU A 177 8.34 3.01 12.14
C LEU A 177 9.56 2.42 11.41
N GLN A 178 10.09 1.29 11.88
CA GLN A 178 11.20 0.58 11.23
C GLN A 178 10.80 0.12 9.82
N ALA A 179 9.63 -0.49 9.66
CA ALA A 179 9.12 -0.93 8.37
C ALA A 179 8.97 0.25 7.39
N LYS A 180 8.40 1.37 7.86
CA LYS A 180 8.28 2.60 7.07
C LYS A 180 9.63 3.15 6.62
N GLN A 181 10.63 3.18 7.51
CA GLN A 181 11.98 3.66 7.17
C GLN A 181 12.65 2.75 6.13
N ARG A 182 12.54 1.43 6.29
CA ARG A 182 13.07 0.47 5.33
C ARG A 182 12.38 0.59 3.97
N TYR A 183 11.07 0.70 3.96
CA TYR A 183 10.31 0.92 2.72
C TYR A 183 10.74 2.21 2.01
N ARG A 184 10.90 3.31 2.72
CA ARG A 184 11.40 4.56 2.12
C ARG A 184 12.79 4.41 1.51
N GLN A 185 13.70 3.68 2.16
CA GLN A 185 15.04 3.38 1.61
C GLN A 185 14.95 2.48 0.37
N HIS A 186 14.06 1.48 0.40
CA HIS A 186 13.78 0.62 -0.74
C HIS A 186 13.30 1.46 -1.93
N ARG A 187 12.33 2.35 -1.73
CA ARG A 187 11.76 3.21 -2.77
C ARG A 187 12.74 4.22 -3.39
N GLN A 188 13.78 4.59 -2.67
CA GLN A 188 14.86 5.42 -3.23
C GLN A 188 15.72 4.66 -4.27
N ARG A 189 15.76 3.34 -4.19
CA ARG A 189 16.52 2.47 -5.10
C ARG A 189 15.65 1.87 -6.20
N VAL A 190 14.38 1.60 -5.90
CA VAL A 190 13.43 0.96 -6.81
C VAL A 190 12.18 1.85 -6.92
N PRO A 191 12.06 2.70 -7.94
CA PRO A 191 10.86 3.50 -8.22
C PRO A 191 9.62 2.64 -8.49
N LEU A 192 8.38 3.16 -8.25
CA LEU A 192 7.13 2.38 -8.46
C LEU A 192 6.94 1.98 -9.93
N GLU A 193 7.40 2.82 -10.84
CA GLU A 193 7.28 2.62 -12.28
C GLU A 193 8.07 1.40 -12.78
N ASP A 194 9.14 1.02 -12.07
CA ASP A 194 9.96 -0.15 -12.44
C ASP A 194 9.35 -1.50 -11.99
N VAL A 195 8.25 -1.48 -11.20
CA VAL A 195 7.61 -2.71 -10.68
C VAL A 195 6.53 -3.23 -11.64
N GLU A 196 5.98 -2.37 -12.50
CA GLU A 196 4.89 -2.74 -13.41
C GLU A 196 5.36 -3.41 -14.71
N ASP A 197 6.65 -3.35 -15.06
CA ASP A 197 7.17 -3.83 -16.35
C ASP A 197 7.77 -5.26 -16.32
N ASP A 198 7.78 -5.92 -15.16
CA ASP A 198 8.31 -7.30 -15.02
C ASP A 198 7.31 -8.41 -15.46
N GLY A 199 6.25 -8.07 -16.18
CA GLY A 199 5.49 -9.02 -17.04
C GLY A 199 4.66 -10.09 -16.34
N PHE A 200 4.36 -9.99 -15.04
CA PHE A 200 3.41 -10.88 -14.36
C PHE A 200 1.98 -10.33 -14.41
N GLY A 201 1.46 -10.16 -15.64
CA GLY A 201 0.04 -9.96 -15.86
C GLY A 201 -0.72 -11.22 -15.46
N ALA A 202 -1.57 -11.14 -14.44
CA ALA A 202 -2.51 -12.17 -14.08
C ALA A 202 -3.41 -12.45 -15.31
N GLN A 203 -3.19 -13.57 -15.98
CA GLN A 203 -4.17 -14.13 -16.92
C GLN A 203 -5.31 -14.70 -16.08
N ALA A 204 -6.36 -13.91 -15.91
CA ALA A 204 -7.65 -14.42 -15.49
C ALA A 204 -8.21 -15.25 -16.65
N ASP A 205 -8.07 -16.57 -16.55
CA ASP A 205 -8.74 -17.52 -17.44
C ASP A 205 -10.25 -17.42 -17.20
N SER A 206 -10.91 -16.64 -18.05
CA SER A 206 -12.37 -16.64 -18.20
C SER A 206 -12.79 -17.79 -19.12
N THR A 207 -12.70 -19.04 -18.66
CA THR A 207 -13.35 -20.17 -19.32
C THR A 207 -14.75 -20.33 -18.74
N THR A 208 -15.67 -19.52 -19.21
CA THR A 208 -17.11 -19.76 -19.05
C THR A 208 -17.50 -20.89 -19.97
N THR A 209 -17.53 -22.13 -19.46
CA THR A 209 -18.13 -23.24 -20.14
C THR A 209 -19.66 -23.12 -20.06
N ALA A 210 -20.25 -22.68 -21.16
CA ALA A 210 -21.71 -22.72 -21.35
C ALA A 210 -22.15 -24.19 -21.44
N LEU A 211 -22.81 -24.70 -20.41
CA LEU A 211 -23.53 -25.96 -20.47
C LEU A 211 -24.83 -25.73 -21.26
N SER A 212 -24.82 -26.18 -22.52
CA SER A 212 -26.01 -26.30 -23.37
C SER A 212 -26.90 -27.41 -22.83
N SER A 213 -28.09 -27.02 -22.38
CA SER A 213 -29.16 -27.96 -22.06
C SER A 213 -29.80 -28.48 -23.35
N THR A 214 -29.53 -29.72 -23.73
CA THR A 214 -30.31 -30.42 -24.75
C THR A 214 -31.25 -31.38 -24.06
N ALA A 215 -32.52 -31.04 -24.08
CA ALA A 215 -33.62 -31.95 -23.74
C ALA A 215 -33.64 -33.14 -24.71
N LEU A 216 -33.77 -34.34 -24.19
CA LEU A 216 -34.24 -35.50 -24.98
C LEU A 216 -35.45 -36.10 -24.31
N SER A 217 -36.59 -35.89 -24.97
CA SER A 217 -37.81 -36.70 -24.82
C SER A 217 -37.60 -38.07 -25.46
N ARG A 218 -37.80 -39.13 -24.68
CA ARG A 218 -38.57 -40.35 -25.06
C ARG A 218 -38.57 -41.33 -23.90
#